data_75c4dc3c2ede5eebdbedb31fa75f32f5
#
_entry.id   75c4dc3c2ede5eebdbedb31fa75f32f5
#
_cell.length_a   1.000
_cell.length_b   1.000
_cell.length_c   1.000
_cell.angle_alpha   90.00
_cell.angle_beta   90.00
_cell.angle_gamma   90.00
#
_symmetry.space_group_name_H-M   'P 1'
#
loop_
_entity.id
_entity.type
_entity.pdbx_description
1 polymer ?
#
loop_
_entity_poly.entity_id
_entity_poly.type
_entity_poly.pdbx_seq_one_letter_code
_entity_poly.pdbx_strand_id
1 'polypeptide(L)' 'MAQHQYYPEEVLIEKMQSGEYGWVDYVNHFSAEWQEEYARYCEERNLVIGNDSAAEYVRYKDEQLEAAMEEGNA' A
#
# COMPACT_ATOMS: atom_id res chain seq x y z
N MET A 1 19.26 -16.95 0.10
CA MET A 1 18.04 -16.44 0.74
C MET A 1 17.49 -15.24 0.01
N ALA A 2 16.28 -15.36 -0.43
CA ALA A 2 15.64 -14.24 -1.09
C ALA A 2 15.15 -13.25 -0.03
N GLN A 3 15.65 -12.04 -0.09
CA GLN A 3 15.18 -10.99 0.80
C GLN A 3 14.15 -10.16 0.04
N HIS A 4 13.03 -9.92 0.69
CA HIS A 4 12.01 -9.07 0.13
C HIS A 4 12.56 -7.64 0.05
N GLN A 5 12.49 -7.05 -1.12
CA GLN A 5 13.03 -5.70 -1.32
C GLN A 5 11.92 -4.67 -1.22
N TYR A 6 12.26 -3.57 -0.59
CA TYR A 6 11.38 -2.42 -0.49
C TYR A 6 12.00 -1.28 -1.29
N TYR A 7 11.16 -0.49 -1.93
CA TYR A 7 11.60 0.58 -2.81
C TYR A 7 10.99 1.90 -2.37
N PRO A 8 11.67 3.01 -2.64
CA PRO A 8 11.08 4.33 -2.38
C PRO A 8 9.88 4.55 -3.30
N GLU A 9 9.00 5.45 -2.88
CA GLU A 9 7.77 5.74 -3.61
C GLU A 9 8.01 6.07 -5.08
N GLU A 10 9.04 6.83 -5.35
CA GLU A 10 9.39 7.23 -6.72
C GLU A 10 9.60 6.02 -7.63
N VAL A 11 10.33 5.04 -7.13
CA VAL A 11 10.61 3.83 -7.89
C VAL A 11 9.34 3.02 -8.10
N LEU A 12 8.51 2.93 -7.07
CA LEU A 12 7.27 2.18 -7.15
C LEU A 12 6.31 2.81 -8.16
N ILE A 13 6.23 4.13 -8.17
CA ILE A 13 5.38 4.84 -9.13
C ILE A 13 5.85 4.59 -10.56
N GLU A 14 7.15 4.63 -10.80
CA GLU A 14 7.71 4.31 -12.11
C GLU A 14 7.34 2.90 -12.55
N LYS A 15 7.46 1.94 -11.66
CA LYS A 15 7.14 0.55 -11.97
C LYS A 15 5.66 0.37 -12.27
N MET A 16 4.81 1.11 -11.59
CA MET A 16 3.37 1.07 -11.86
C MET A 16 3.03 1.71 -13.19
N GLN A 17 3.67 2.83 -13.51
CA GLN A 17 3.43 3.53 -14.77
C GLN A 17 3.89 2.71 -15.96
N SER A 18 4.94 1.94 -15.81
CA SER A 18 5.44 1.08 -16.88
C SER A 18 4.62 -0.20 -17.05
N GLY A 19 3.73 -0.48 -16.09
CA GLY A 19 2.94 -1.69 -16.11
C GLY A 19 3.61 -2.89 -15.49
N GLU A 20 4.81 -2.71 -14.94
CA GLU A 20 5.53 -3.80 -14.30
C GLU A 20 4.87 -4.21 -12.98
N TYR A 21 4.36 -3.23 -12.22
CA TYR A 21 3.73 -3.47 -10.93
C TYR A 21 2.27 -3.03 -10.96
N GLY A 22 1.44 -3.79 -10.22
CA GLY A 22 0.09 -3.36 -9.89
C GLY A 22 0.05 -2.82 -8.48
N TRP A 23 -1.15 -2.50 -7.97
CA TRP A 23 -1.31 -1.98 -6.62
C TRP A 23 -0.85 -2.96 -5.55
N VAL A 24 -1.07 -4.26 -5.75
CA VAL A 24 -0.65 -5.25 -4.77
C VAL A 24 0.87 -5.28 -4.65
N ASP A 25 1.56 -5.12 -5.75
CA ASP A 25 3.02 -5.06 -5.73
C ASP A 25 3.51 -3.79 -5.06
N TYR A 26 2.83 -2.68 -5.33
CA TYR A 26 3.14 -1.40 -4.71
C TYR A 26 3.10 -1.53 -3.18
N VAL A 27 2.03 -2.07 -2.65
CA VAL A 27 1.87 -2.21 -1.20
C VAL A 27 2.92 -3.17 -0.63
N ASN A 28 3.14 -4.28 -1.30
CA ASN A 28 4.07 -5.30 -0.79
C ASN A 28 5.52 -4.86 -0.81
N HIS A 29 5.87 -3.90 -1.66
CA HIS A 29 7.23 -3.40 -1.76
C HIS A 29 7.39 -2.00 -1.17
N PHE A 30 6.34 -1.44 -0.60
CA PHE A 30 6.40 -0.12 0.01
C PHE A 30 7.15 -0.14 1.34
N SER A 31 6.73 -1.03 2.24
CA SER A 31 7.40 -1.21 3.52
C SER A 31 6.87 -2.47 4.19
N ALA A 32 7.64 -2.97 5.16
CA ALA A 32 7.21 -4.13 5.93
C ALA A 32 5.93 -3.83 6.70
N GLU A 33 5.83 -2.60 7.23
CA GLU A 33 4.66 -2.17 7.97
C GLU A 33 3.41 -2.19 7.10
N TRP A 34 3.51 -1.65 5.90
CA TRP A 34 2.39 -1.65 4.96
C TRP A 34 1.99 -3.05 4.54
N GLN A 35 2.98 -3.90 4.34
CA GLN A 35 2.73 -5.29 3.94
C GLN A 35 1.92 -6.03 5.00
N GLU A 36 2.33 -5.92 6.24
CA GLU A 36 1.64 -6.58 7.35
C GLU A 36 0.25 -5.99 7.57
N GLU A 37 0.17 -4.68 7.54
CA GLU A 37 -1.09 -3.98 7.76
C GLU A 37 -2.10 -4.29 6.66
N TYR A 38 -1.63 -4.35 5.42
CA TYR A 38 -2.48 -4.70 4.30
C TYR A 38 -3.03 -6.11 4.45
N ALA A 39 -2.19 -7.06 4.84
CA ALA A 39 -2.64 -8.43 5.04
C ALA A 39 -3.73 -8.49 6.11
N ARG A 40 -3.55 -7.77 7.19
CA ARG A 40 -4.54 -7.68 8.27
C ARG A 40 -5.82 -6.99 7.79
N TYR A 41 -5.68 -5.94 7.03
CA TYR A 41 -6.81 -5.21 6.44
C TYR A 41 -7.69 -6.14 5.62
N CYS A 42 -7.07 -6.96 4.77
CA CYS A 42 -7.81 -7.92 3.96
C CYS A 42 -8.47 -9.00 4.82
N GLU A 43 -7.76 -9.48 5.82
CA GLU A 43 -8.29 -10.51 6.70
C GLU A 43 -9.50 -10.04 7.48
N GLU A 44 -9.42 -8.83 8.04
CA GLU A 44 -10.52 -8.29 8.83
C GLU A 44 -11.76 -8.01 7.99
N ARG A 45 -11.57 -7.69 6.72
CA ARG A 45 -12.67 -7.35 5.81
C ARG A 45 -13.06 -8.47 4.88
N ASN A 46 -12.43 -9.63 5.03
CA ASN A 46 -12.66 -10.79 4.17
C ASN A 46 -12.44 -10.47 2.69
N LEU A 47 -11.38 -9.72 2.43
CA LEU A 47 -11.01 -9.36 1.06
C LEU A 47 -9.92 -10.31 0.56
N VAL A 48 -9.97 -10.57 -0.75
CA VAL A 48 -8.91 -11.36 -1.39
C VAL A 48 -7.73 -10.45 -1.67
N ILE A 49 -6.53 -10.93 -1.39
CA ILE A 49 -5.31 -10.16 -1.69
C ILE A 49 -5.16 -10.06 -3.21
N GLY A 50 -5.11 -8.84 -3.70
CA GLY A 50 -4.98 -8.56 -5.12
C GLY A 50 -4.98 -7.08 -5.38
N ASN A 51 -4.98 -6.71 -6.67
CA ASN A 51 -4.89 -5.31 -7.05
C ASN A 51 -6.07 -4.47 -6.55
N ASP A 52 -7.27 -5.04 -6.57
CA ASP A 52 -8.46 -4.31 -6.15
C ASP A 52 -8.40 -3.95 -4.67
N SER A 53 -8.11 -4.94 -3.82
CA SER A 53 -8.03 -4.71 -2.38
C SER A 53 -6.84 -3.83 -2.03
N ALA A 54 -5.74 -3.97 -2.76
CA ALA A 54 -4.57 -3.13 -2.53
C ALA A 54 -4.86 -1.68 -2.87
N ALA A 55 -5.59 -1.41 -3.95
CA ALA A 55 -5.98 -0.06 -4.31
C ALA A 55 -6.88 0.55 -3.23
N GLU A 56 -7.80 -0.22 -2.68
CA GLU A 56 -8.66 0.22 -1.59
C GLU A 56 -7.84 0.54 -0.34
N TYR A 57 -6.86 -0.30 -0.04
CA TYR A 57 -6.00 -0.09 1.11
C TYR A 57 -5.19 1.21 0.97
N VAL A 58 -4.65 1.47 -0.21
CA VAL A 58 -3.87 2.69 -0.46
C VAL A 58 -4.77 3.91 -0.28
N ARG A 59 -5.99 3.86 -0.79
CA ARG A 59 -6.95 4.95 -0.61
C ARG A 59 -7.27 5.16 0.87
N TYR A 60 -7.45 4.07 1.60
CA TYR A 60 -7.71 4.13 3.03
C TYR A 60 -6.57 4.82 3.77
N LYS A 61 -5.33 4.50 3.43
CA LYS A 61 -4.17 5.14 4.05
C LYS A 61 -4.09 6.62 3.71
N ASP A 62 -4.38 6.99 2.47
CA ASP A 62 -4.39 8.37 2.05
C ASP A 62 -5.42 9.18 2.82
N GLU A 63 -6.61 8.63 2.98
CA GLU A 63 -7.68 9.30 3.72
C GLU A 63 -7.31 9.49 5.17
N GLN A 64 -6.68 8.49 5.78
CA GLN A 64 -6.24 8.60 7.16
C GLN A 64 -5.17 9.66 7.32
N LEU A 65 -4.26 9.76 6.37
CA LEU A 65 -3.20 10.74 6.42
C LEU A 65 -3.75 12.15 6.32
N GLU A 66 -4.71 12.37 5.41
CA GLU A 66 -5.36 13.66 5.26
C GLU A 66 -6.11 14.06 6.53
N ALA A 67 -6.85 13.12 7.10
CA ALA A 67 -7.61 13.38 8.33
C ALA A 67 -6.67 13.73 9.48
N ALA A 68 -5.55 13.02 9.59
CA ALA A 68 -4.58 13.31 10.63
C ALA A 68 -3.94 14.67 10.44
N MET A 69 -3.67 15.06 9.21
CA MET A 69 -3.09 16.37 8.92
C MET A 69 -4.06 17.49 9.23
N GLU A 70 -5.32 17.32 8.90
CA GLU A 70 -6.34 18.32 9.20
C GLU A 70 -6.52 18.51 10.71
N GLU A 71 -6.55 17.41 11.44
CA GLU A 71 -6.66 17.47 12.89
C GLU A 71 -5.43 18.10 13.52
N GLY A 72 -4.27 17.85 12.95
CA GLY A 72 -3.02 18.40 13.44
C GLY A 72 -2.92 19.90 13.26
N ASN A 73 -3.70 20.47 12.36
CA ASN A 73 -3.69 21.90 12.07
C ASN A 73 -4.76 22.66 12.85
N ALA A 74 -5.57 21.98 13.57
CA ALA A 74 -6.68 22.62 14.30
C ALA A 74 -6.23 23.41 15.52
#